data_592dc6b299f3a831b6958b6893dac2b0
#
_entry.id   592dc6b299f3a831b6958b6893dac2b0
#
_cell.length_a   1.000
_cell.length_b   1.000
_cell.length_c   1.000
_cell.angle_alpha   90.00
_cell.angle_beta   90.00
_cell.angle_gamma   90.00
#
_symmetry.space_group_name_H-M   'P 1'
#
loop_
_entity.id
_entity.type
_entity.pdbx_description
1 polymer ?
#
loop_
_entity_poly.entity_id
_entity_poly.type
_entity_poly.pdbx_seq_one_letter_code
_entity_poly.pdbx_strand_id
1 'polypeptide(L)'
;RHQEILDLTRPEVQAFEWDIIDKTLRPNPDITYVKWDCNRYITQPGSSYLQPADQSHLWIDYNRALYRLMDRFAKGFPNVMAMLCAGGSGRVDYGAMPYFHSFWPSDNTDPLGRIKIQWGFSHFFPANTISAHVTRMGKRHLKMAIDVALSGAFGIDLALDKATAEERAQIADAVKLYKERIRP
;
A
#
# COMPACT_ATOMS: atom_id res chain seq x y z
N ARG A 1 -5.21 -22.78 -1.47
CA ARG A 1 -5.76 -21.64 -0.72
C ARG A 1 -6.50 -20.79 -1.72
N HIS A 2 -7.81 -20.76 -1.58
CA HIS A 2 -8.69 -20.12 -2.55
C HIS A 2 -9.00 -18.71 -2.02
N GLN A 3 -8.33 -17.71 -2.59
CA GLN A 3 -8.72 -16.32 -2.42
C GLN A 3 -9.61 -15.95 -3.61
N GLU A 4 -10.79 -15.44 -3.33
CA GLU A 4 -11.73 -14.96 -4.33
C GLU A 4 -11.63 -13.44 -4.46
N ILE A 5 -12.01 -12.91 -5.62
CA ILE A 5 -12.14 -11.47 -5.82
C ILE A 5 -13.62 -11.13 -5.74
N LEU A 6 -13.95 -10.16 -4.91
CA LEU A 6 -15.30 -9.63 -4.83
C LEU A 6 -15.65 -8.88 -6.12
N ASP A 7 -16.81 -9.17 -6.67
CA ASP A 7 -17.30 -8.52 -7.88
C ASP A 7 -17.82 -7.11 -7.59
N LEU A 8 -16.95 -6.11 -7.72
CA LEU A 8 -17.29 -4.71 -7.47
C LEU A 8 -18.21 -4.09 -8.53
N THR A 9 -18.56 -4.81 -9.60
CA THR A 9 -19.64 -4.32 -10.49
C THR A 9 -20.99 -4.37 -9.81
N ARG A 10 -21.13 -5.16 -8.76
CA ARG A 10 -22.37 -5.32 -7.98
C ARG A 10 -22.48 -4.24 -6.90
N PRO A 11 -23.57 -3.45 -6.87
CA PRO A 11 -23.77 -2.42 -5.85
C PRO A 11 -23.76 -2.94 -4.41
N GLU A 12 -24.33 -4.13 -4.18
CA GLU A 12 -24.36 -4.75 -2.85
C GLU A 12 -22.97 -5.16 -2.36
N VAL A 13 -22.04 -5.52 -3.25
CA VAL A 13 -20.65 -5.83 -2.90
C VAL A 13 -19.90 -4.53 -2.57
N GLN A 14 -20.12 -3.44 -3.31
CA GLN A 14 -19.57 -2.12 -2.97
C GLN A 14 -20.06 -1.66 -1.58
N ALA A 15 -21.36 -1.88 -1.29
CA ALA A 15 -21.92 -1.55 0.01
C ALA A 15 -21.32 -2.40 1.14
N PHE A 16 -21.10 -3.68 0.90
CA PHE A 16 -20.46 -4.59 1.85
C PHE A 16 -19.03 -4.18 2.16
N GLU A 17 -18.21 -3.87 1.15
CA GLU A 17 -16.84 -3.39 1.38
C GLU A 17 -16.81 -2.07 2.13
N TRP A 18 -17.71 -1.15 1.78
CA TRP A 18 -17.83 0.10 2.53
C TRP A 18 -18.20 -0.13 3.99
N ASP A 19 -19.11 -1.04 4.25
CA ASP A 19 -19.56 -1.37 5.60
C ASP A 19 -18.42 -1.92 6.49
N ILE A 20 -17.51 -2.70 5.91
CA ILE A 20 -16.29 -3.16 6.60
C ILE A 20 -15.41 -1.96 6.98
N ILE A 21 -15.16 -1.04 6.05
CA ILE A 21 -14.33 0.15 6.28
C ILE A 21 -14.97 1.02 7.38
N ASP A 22 -16.23 1.34 7.22
CA ASP A 22 -16.96 2.26 8.11
C ASP A 22 -17.07 1.70 9.53
N LYS A 23 -17.46 0.43 9.68
CA LYS A 23 -17.54 -0.26 10.97
C LYS A 23 -16.20 -0.47 11.66
N THR A 24 -15.11 -0.49 10.88
CA THR A 24 -13.76 -0.58 11.45
C THR A 24 -13.25 0.77 11.92
N LEU A 25 -13.38 1.81 11.09
CA LEU A 25 -12.74 3.09 11.36
C LEU A 25 -13.58 4.03 12.19
N ARG A 26 -14.90 4.10 11.96
CA ARG A 26 -15.76 5.06 12.65
C ARG A 26 -15.80 4.89 14.18
N PRO A 27 -15.88 3.66 14.73
CA PRO A 27 -15.79 3.45 16.17
C PRO A 27 -14.40 3.60 16.76
N ASN A 28 -13.35 3.66 15.91
CA ASN A 28 -11.96 3.67 16.32
C ASN A 28 -11.24 4.92 15.76
N PRO A 29 -11.55 6.13 16.24
CA PRO A 29 -11.01 7.39 15.70
C PRO A 29 -9.49 7.54 15.89
N ASP A 30 -8.89 6.72 16.74
CA ASP A 30 -7.44 6.70 16.98
C ASP A 30 -6.66 5.95 15.91
N ILE A 31 -7.33 5.26 14.98
CA ILE A 31 -6.69 4.66 13.81
C ILE A 31 -6.30 5.78 12.85
N THR A 32 -5.00 6.00 12.70
CA THR A 32 -4.42 7.02 11.82
C THR A 32 -3.75 6.47 10.58
N TYR A 33 -3.65 5.14 10.46
CA TYR A 33 -2.99 4.48 9.33
C TYR A 33 -3.70 3.18 8.94
N VAL A 34 -3.87 2.98 7.64
CA VAL A 34 -4.44 1.77 7.05
C VAL A 34 -3.55 1.26 5.92
N LYS A 35 -3.23 -0.02 5.95
CA LYS A 35 -2.74 -0.74 4.77
C LYS A 35 -3.93 -1.42 4.09
N TRP A 36 -4.25 -0.96 2.89
CA TRP A 36 -5.28 -1.56 2.05
C TRP A 36 -4.63 -2.61 1.16
N ASP A 37 -4.93 -3.87 1.39
CA ASP A 37 -4.26 -4.99 0.73
C ASP A 37 -5.21 -5.80 -0.16
N CYS A 38 -4.89 -5.93 -1.44
CA CYS A 38 -5.72 -6.55 -2.49
C CYS A 38 -4.93 -7.62 -3.26
N ASN A 39 -4.50 -8.68 -2.60
CA ASN A 39 -3.46 -9.62 -3.04
C ASN A 39 -3.84 -10.59 -4.17
N ARG A 40 -5.03 -10.52 -4.74
CA ARG A 40 -5.47 -11.44 -5.78
C ARG A 40 -5.54 -10.77 -7.14
N TYR A 41 -4.96 -11.42 -8.15
CA TYR A 41 -5.13 -11.03 -9.56
C TYR A 41 -6.39 -11.67 -10.16
N ILE A 42 -7.07 -10.93 -11.03
CA ILE A 42 -8.22 -11.46 -11.80
C ILE A 42 -7.67 -12.35 -12.91
N THR A 43 -7.84 -13.65 -12.76
CA THR A 43 -7.34 -14.65 -13.73
C THR A 43 -8.43 -15.19 -14.64
N GLN A 44 -9.69 -15.16 -14.20
CA GLN A 44 -10.86 -15.59 -14.95
C GLN A 44 -11.96 -14.55 -14.77
N PRO A 45 -11.94 -13.46 -15.58
CA PRO A 45 -12.88 -12.37 -15.43
C PRO A 45 -14.27 -12.82 -15.88
N GLY A 46 -15.24 -12.60 -15.02
CA GLY A 46 -16.65 -12.83 -15.28
C GLY A 46 -17.50 -12.31 -14.13
N SER A 47 -18.63 -11.72 -14.45
CA SER A 47 -19.60 -11.24 -13.47
C SER A 47 -20.93 -11.93 -13.69
N SER A 48 -21.51 -12.53 -12.63
CA SER A 48 -22.87 -13.05 -12.68
C SER A 48 -23.94 -11.93 -12.64
N TYR A 49 -23.51 -10.72 -12.40
CA TYR A 49 -24.38 -9.52 -12.36
C TYR A 49 -24.51 -8.86 -13.74
N LEU A 50 -23.42 -8.80 -14.51
CA LEU A 50 -23.43 -8.21 -15.84
C LEU A 50 -24.13 -9.13 -16.85
N GLN A 51 -24.91 -8.51 -17.76
CA GLN A 51 -25.50 -9.25 -18.88
C GLN A 51 -24.41 -9.84 -19.78
N PRO A 52 -24.69 -10.92 -20.54
CA PRO A 52 -23.71 -11.52 -21.45
C PRO A 52 -23.07 -10.54 -22.43
N ALA A 53 -23.85 -9.58 -22.94
CA ALA A 53 -23.36 -8.54 -23.84
C ALA A 53 -22.41 -7.53 -23.18
N ASP A 54 -22.49 -7.38 -21.86
CA ASP A 54 -21.74 -6.38 -21.08
C ASP A 54 -20.54 -6.97 -20.36
N GLN A 55 -20.25 -8.27 -20.52
CA GLN A 55 -19.11 -8.89 -19.83
C GLN A 55 -17.76 -8.24 -20.15
N SER A 56 -17.61 -7.67 -21.35
CA SER A 56 -16.40 -6.90 -21.73
C SER A 56 -16.22 -5.61 -20.93
N HIS A 57 -17.28 -5.08 -20.31
CA HIS A 57 -17.25 -3.89 -19.47
C HIS A 57 -16.68 -4.16 -18.07
N LEU A 58 -16.57 -5.44 -17.68
CA LEU A 58 -16.12 -5.83 -16.32
C LEU A 58 -14.86 -5.09 -15.88
N TRP A 59 -13.84 -5.02 -16.75
CA TRP A 59 -12.56 -4.39 -16.41
C TRP A 59 -12.69 -2.89 -16.11
N ILE A 60 -13.53 -2.21 -16.87
CA ILE A 60 -13.75 -0.77 -16.72
C ILE A 60 -14.63 -0.51 -15.49
N ASP A 61 -15.73 -1.24 -15.38
CA ASP A 61 -16.73 -1.02 -14.33
C ASP A 61 -16.20 -1.42 -12.96
N TYR A 62 -15.40 -2.49 -12.88
CA TYR A 62 -14.69 -2.88 -11.67
C TYR A 62 -13.73 -1.78 -11.19
N ASN A 63 -12.88 -1.26 -12.06
CA ASN A 63 -11.92 -0.22 -11.68
C ASN A 63 -12.62 1.09 -11.28
N ARG A 64 -13.68 1.47 -12.02
CA ARG A 64 -14.49 2.65 -11.66
C ARG A 64 -15.16 2.49 -10.29
N ALA A 65 -15.67 1.29 -9.99
CA ALA A 65 -16.26 1.00 -8.69
C ALA A 65 -15.20 1.06 -7.57
N LEU A 66 -14.04 0.49 -7.81
CA LEU A 66 -12.91 0.55 -6.87
C LEU A 66 -12.50 2.00 -6.58
N TYR A 67 -12.33 2.83 -7.61
CA TYR A 67 -11.98 4.25 -7.41
C TYR A 67 -13.07 5.02 -6.66
N ARG A 68 -14.35 4.74 -6.89
CA ARG A 68 -15.45 5.35 -6.09
C ARG A 68 -15.35 4.96 -4.61
N LEU A 69 -14.99 3.72 -4.32
CA LEU A 69 -14.81 3.25 -2.95
C LEU A 69 -13.60 3.92 -2.28
N MET A 70 -12.47 4.04 -3.01
CA MET A 70 -11.28 4.75 -2.57
C MET A 70 -11.55 6.24 -2.32
N ASP A 71 -12.29 6.90 -3.21
CA ASP A 71 -12.72 8.30 -3.06
C ASP A 71 -13.59 8.49 -1.81
N ARG A 72 -14.56 7.58 -1.63
CA ARG A 72 -15.41 7.59 -0.45
C ARG A 72 -14.63 7.40 0.85
N PHE A 73 -13.63 6.51 0.84
CA PHE A 73 -12.72 6.32 1.97
C PHE A 73 -11.93 7.60 2.27
N ALA A 74 -11.27 8.17 1.28
CA ALA A 74 -10.46 9.37 1.46
C ALA A 74 -11.28 10.57 1.97
N LYS A 75 -12.52 10.74 1.48
CA LYS A 75 -13.44 11.77 1.96
C LYS A 75 -14.04 11.49 3.33
N GLY A 76 -14.34 10.24 3.61
CA GLY A 76 -14.96 9.81 4.88
C GLY A 76 -13.99 9.80 6.06
N PHE A 77 -12.70 9.60 5.78
CA PHE A 77 -11.62 9.47 6.79
C PHE A 77 -10.38 10.28 6.40
N PRO A 78 -10.48 11.62 6.27
CA PRO A 78 -9.41 12.46 5.72
C PRO A 78 -8.15 12.50 6.61
N ASN A 79 -8.25 12.09 7.87
CA ASN A 79 -7.13 12.05 8.81
C ASN A 79 -6.44 10.67 8.86
N VAL A 80 -6.92 9.70 8.08
CA VAL A 80 -6.33 8.36 8.03
C VAL A 80 -5.38 8.26 6.84
N MET A 81 -4.11 8.08 7.12
CA MET A 81 -3.12 7.79 6.08
C MET A 81 -3.36 6.40 5.51
N ALA A 82 -3.29 6.26 4.21
CA ALA A 82 -3.50 4.97 3.56
C ALA A 82 -2.32 4.59 2.66
N MET A 83 -1.94 3.32 2.75
CA MET A 83 -0.98 2.65 1.85
C MET A 83 -1.72 1.58 1.03
N LEU A 84 -1.54 1.59 -0.29
CA LEU A 84 -2.08 0.56 -1.17
C LEU A 84 -1.05 -0.56 -1.39
N CYS A 85 -1.50 -1.79 -1.20
CA CYS A 85 -0.75 -3.00 -1.48
C CYS A 85 -1.61 -3.99 -2.30
N ALA A 86 -0.97 -4.73 -3.18
CA ALA A 86 -1.61 -5.80 -3.94
C ALA A 86 -0.55 -6.85 -4.36
N GLY A 87 0.03 -7.56 -3.39
CA GLY A 87 1.20 -8.41 -3.63
C GLY A 87 2.38 -7.59 -4.13
N GLY A 88 2.60 -6.42 -3.53
CA GLY A 88 3.41 -5.33 -4.07
C GLY A 88 2.56 -4.34 -4.87
N SER A 89 3.07 -3.89 -6.01
CA SER A 89 2.48 -2.79 -6.80
C SER A 89 1.44 -3.23 -7.85
N GLY A 90 0.80 -4.36 -7.68
CA GLY A 90 -0.11 -4.93 -8.69
C GLY A 90 -1.36 -4.09 -9.00
N ARG A 91 -1.70 -3.11 -8.16
CA ARG A 91 -2.84 -2.19 -8.36
C ARG A 91 -2.45 -0.73 -8.26
N VAL A 92 -1.16 -0.43 -8.44
CA VAL A 92 -0.68 0.96 -8.47
C VAL A 92 -0.88 1.52 -9.87
N ASP A 93 -1.65 2.59 -9.93
CA ASP A 93 -1.87 3.37 -11.15
C ASP A 93 -2.19 4.84 -10.81
N TYR A 94 -2.26 5.69 -11.83
CA TYR A 94 -2.55 7.10 -11.64
C TYR A 94 -3.99 7.38 -11.17
N GLY A 95 -4.92 6.45 -11.38
CA GLY A 95 -6.29 6.55 -10.87
C GLY A 95 -6.37 6.33 -9.36
N ALA A 96 -5.50 5.50 -8.79
CA ALA A 96 -5.41 5.24 -7.34
C ALA A 96 -4.60 6.30 -6.58
N MET A 97 -3.66 6.99 -7.25
CA MET A 97 -2.78 7.98 -6.61
C MET A 97 -3.48 9.08 -5.82
N PRO A 98 -4.63 9.64 -6.24
CA PRO A 98 -5.31 10.68 -5.48
C PRO A 98 -5.81 10.25 -4.10
N TYR A 99 -5.92 8.94 -3.85
CA TYR A 99 -6.57 8.39 -2.66
C TYR A 99 -5.60 7.77 -1.66
N PHE A 100 -4.34 7.53 -2.07
CA PHE A 100 -3.33 6.88 -1.23
C PHE A 100 -2.09 7.76 -1.04
N HIS A 101 -1.56 7.73 0.18
CA HIS A 101 -0.36 8.48 0.54
C HIS A 101 0.92 7.75 0.12
N SER A 102 0.86 6.41 0.06
CA SER A 102 1.98 5.60 -0.38
C SER A 102 1.53 4.26 -0.96
N PHE A 103 2.45 3.61 -1.65
CA PHE A 103 2.25 2.34 -2.32
C PHE A 103 3.34 1.35 -1.90
N TRP A 104 2.98 0.10 -1.69
CA TRP A 104 3.92 -0.97 -1.41
C TRP A 104 4.50 -1.50 -2.72
N PRO A 105 5.75 -1.18 -3.10
CA PRO A 105 6.24 -1.49 -4.43
C PRO A 105 6.53 -2.98 -4.63
N SER A 106 6.87 -3.71 -3.56
CA SER A 106 7.15 -5.15 -3.60
C SER A 106 7.26 -5.74 -2.21
N ASP A 107 6.86 -7.01 -2.05
CA ASP A 107 7.09 -7.79 -0.84
C ASP A 107 8.57 -8.21 -0.65
N ASN A 108 9.38 -8.06 -1.71
CA ASN A 108 10.82 -8.19 -1.57
C ASN A 108 11.39 -6.94 -0.91
N THR A 109 11.76 -7.04 0.36
CA THR A 109 12.37 -5.97 1.16
C THR A 109 13.87 -6.13 1.35
N ASP A 110 14.52 -7.11 0.69
CA ASP A 110 15.99 -7.17 0.63
C ASP A 110 16.54 -5.87 0.03
N PRO A 111 17.41 -5.13 0.73
CA PRO A 111 17.93 -3.85 0.26
C PRO A 111 18.53 -3.89 -1.13
N LEU A 112 19.24 -4.95 -1.52
CA LEU A 112 19.78 -5.09 -2.88
C LEU A 112 18.69 -5.18 -3.93
N GLY A 113 17.62 -5.93 -3.66
CA GLY A 113 16.45 -6.01 -4.53
C GLY A 113 15.73 -4.65 -4.60
N ARG A 114 15.58 -3.99 -3.45
CA ARG A 114 14.88 -2.71 -3.32
C ARG A 114 15.56 -1.57 -4.08
N ILE A 115 16.88 -1.56 -4.24
CA ILE A 115 17.56 -0.56 -5.08
C ILE A 115 16.94 -0.54 -6.49
N LYS A 116 16.81 -1.69 -7.13
CA LYS A 116 16.23 -1.80 -8.48
C LYS A 116 14.72 -1.54 -8.50
N ILE A 117 14.01 -2.07 -7.50
CA ILE A 117 12.55 -1.93 -7.40
C ILE A 117 12.17 -0.46 -7.20
N GLN A 118 12.79 0.23 -6.24
CA GLN A 118 12.49 1.63 -5.94
C GLN A 118 12.95 2.57 -7.06
N TRP A 119 14.11 2.30 -7.65
CA TRP A 119 14.56 3.03 -8.82
C TRP A 119 13.60 2.87 -10.00
N GLY A 120 13.21 1.64 -10.35
CA GLY A 120 12.25 1.39 -11.42
C GLY A 120 10.90 2.04 -11.18
N PHE A 121 10.39 1.96 -9.93
CA PHE A 121 9.13 2.59 -9.55
C PHE A 121 9.17 4.12 -9.67
N SER A 122 10.31 4.74 -9.31
CA SER A 122 10.47 6.20 -9.35
C SER A 122 10.47 6.82 -10.76
N HIS A 123 10.57 6.01 -11.81
CA HIS A 123 10.40 6.49 -13.18
C HIS A 123 8.96 6.84 -13.53
N PHE A 124 8.00 6.26 -12.81
CA PHE A 124 6.57 6.41 -13.08
C PHE A 124 5.83 7.12 -11.95
N PHE A 125 6.32 7.00 -10.72
CA PHE A 125 5.65 7.50 -9.51
C PHE A 125 6.62 8.29 -8.64
N PRO A 126 6.14 9.36 -7.95
CA PRO A 126 6.98 10.15 -7.06
C PRO A 126 7.62 9.32 -5.95
N ALA A 127 8.88 9.58 -5.64
CA ALA A 127 9.64 8.83 -4.64
C ALA A 127 8.98 8.84 -3.24
N ASN A 128 8.34 9.94 -2.86
CA ASN A 128 7.63 10.08 -1.58
C ASN A 128 6.38 9.20 -1.48
N THR A 129 5.93 8.60 -2.58
CA THR A 129 4.83 7.62 -2.56
C THR A 129 5.31 6.17 -2.43
N ILE A 130 6.62 5.93 -2.49
CA ILE A 130 7.21 4.59 -2.38
C ILE A 130 7.33 4.22 -0.91
N SER A 131 6.54 3.27 -0.41
CA SER A 131 6.75 2.70 0.92
C SER A 131 8.07 1.93 0.95
N ALA A 132 9.03 2.43 1.73
CA ALA A 132 10.38 1.89 1.83
C ALA A 132 10.69 1.56 3.29
N HIS A 133 10.67 0.27 3.62
CA HIS A 133 10.80 -0.20 4.99
C HIS A 133 12.14 -0.89 5.24
N VAL A 134 12.73 -0.57 6.38
CA VAL A 134 13.89 -1.27 6.94
C VAL A 134 13.43 -2.60 7.53
N THR A 135 13.92 -3.71 7.00
CA THR A 135 13.61 -5.08 7.46
C THR A 135 14.88 -5.92 7.64
N ARG A 136 14.73 -7.17 8.06
CA ARG A 136 15.82 -8.15 8.14
C ARG A 136 15.94 -9.04 6.90
N MET A 137 15.14 -8.81 5.87
CA MET A 137 15.21 -9.63 4.66
C MET A 137 16.59 -9.52 4.00
N GLY A 138 17.09 -10.64 3.47
CA GLY A 138 18.41 -10.71 2.84
C GLY A 138 19.59 -10.70 3.82
N LYS A 139 19.36 -10.55 5.13
CA LYS A 139 20.39 -10.55 6.19
C LYS A 139 21.54 -9.55 5.89
N ARG A 140 21.21 -8.37 5.39
CA ARG A 140 22.17 -7.31 5.07
C ARG A 140 22.50 -6.49 6.32
N HIS A 141 23.60 -5.72 6.23
CA HIS A 141 23.90 -4.72 7.25
C HIS A 141 22.74 -3.73 7.41
N LEU A 142 22.40 -3.41 8.65
CA LEU A 142 21.30 -2.51 8.97
C LEU A 142 21.46 -1.14 8.28
N LYS A 143 22.67 -0.61 8.25
CA LYS A 143 22.98 0.65 7.58
C LYS A 143 22.56 0.64 6.10
N MET A 144 22.83 -0.45 5.38
CA MET A 144 22.41 -0.57 3.96
C MET A 144 20.88 -0.57 3.84
N ALA A 145 20.19 -1.30 4.72
CA ALA A 145 18.72 -1.29 4.72
C ALA A 145 18.15 0.11 4.99
N ILE A 146 18.74 0.84 5.92
CA ILE A 146 18.39 2.23 6.24
C ILE A 146 18.63 3.14 5.03
N ASP A 147 19.83 3.11 4.43
CA ASP A 147 20.21 4.00 3.33
C ASP A 147 19.27 3.82 2.12
N VAL A 148 18.93 2.57 1.80
CA VAL A 148 17.96 2.26 0.73
C VAL A 148 16.55 2.73 1.08
N ALA A 149 16.11 2.53 2.32
CA ALA A 149 14.77 2.94 2.74
C ALA A 149 14.59 4.47 2.79
N LEU A 150 15.65 5.22 3.04
CA LEU A 150 15.63 6.69 3.04
C LEU A 150 15.31 7.30 1.66
N SER A 151 15.36 6.52 0.58
CA SER A 151 15.00 6.99 -0.76
C SER A 151 13.49 7.02 -1.06
N GLY A 152 12.64 6.68 -0.09
CA GLY A 152 11.18 6.68 -0.22
C GLY A 152 10.47 7.16 1.05
N ALA A 153 9.20 6.81 1.20
CA ALA A 153 8.44 6.97 2.44
C ALA A 153 8.99 5.98 3.47
N PHE A 154 9.88 6.48 4.32
CA PHE A 154 10.69 5.71 5.24
C PHE A 154 9.86 5.06 6.34
N GLY A 155 10.02 3.77 6.53
CA GLY A 155 9.37 3.00 7.59
C GLY A 155 10.33 2.01 8.26
N ILE A 156 10.01 1.62 9.49
CA ILE A 156 10.74 0.62 10.27
C ILE A 156 9.82 -0.56 10.50
N ASP A 157 10.20 -1.71 9.98
CA ASP A 157 9.48 -2.99 10.14
C ASP A 157 10.41 -4.01 10.77
N LEU A 158 10.79 -3.73 12.01
CA LEU A 158 11.71 -4.50 12.84
C LEU A 158 11.14 -4.68 14.25
N ALA A 159 11.44 -5.84 14.83
CA ALA A 159 11.23 -6.09 16.26
C ALA A 159 12.28 -5.30 17.06
N LEU A 160 11.96 -4.05 17.43
CA LEU A 160 12.88 -3.13 18.08
C LEU A 160 13.30 -3.58 19.49
N ASP A 161 12.49 -4.40 20.15
CA ASP A 161 12.79 -5.06 21.41
C ASP A 161 13.98 -6.04 21.28
N LYS A 162 14.17 -6.60 20.09
CA LYS A 162 15.27 -7.53 19.76
C LYS A 162 16.50 -6.84 19.14
N ALA A 163 16.41 -5.54 18.86
CA ALA A 163 17.52 -4.78 18.31
C ALA A 163 18.56 -4.46 19.39
N THR A 164 19.86 -4.44 19.01
CA THR A 164 20.94 -4.02 19.90
C THR A 164 20.85 -2.52 20.21
N ALA A 165 21.56 -2.06 21.23
CA ALA A 165 21.61 -0.63 21.55
C ALA A 165 22.19 0.20 20.39
N GLU A 166 23.21 -0.33 19.71
CA GLU A 166 23.82 0.29 18.54
C GLU A 166 22.85 0.38 17.37
N GLU A 167 22.11 -0.70 17.07
CA GLU A 167 21.11 -0.71 16.02
C GLU A 167 19.97 0.29 16.30
N ARG A 168 19.50 0.37 17.56
CA ARG A 168 18.49 1.37 17.94
C ARG A 168 18.99 2.80 17.76
N ALA A 169 20.27 3.06 18.08
CA ALA A 169 20.88 4.36 17.86
C ALA A 169 20.93 4.71 16.37
N GLN A 170 21.38 3.78 15.50
CA GLN A 170 21.40 3.97 14.04
C GLN A 170 20.00 4.26 13.48
N ILE A 171 18.98 3.55 13.96
CA ILE A 171 17.59 3.77 13.56
C ILE A 171 17.11 5.16 14.02
N ALA A 172 17.41 5.54 15.25
CA ALA A 172 17.02 6.87 15.79
C ALA A 172 17.64 8.01 14.97
N ASP A 173 18.92 7.90 14.63
CA ASP A 173 19.61 8.87 13.78
C ASP A 173 18.99 8.95 12.37
N ALA A 174 18.64 7.80 11.79
CA ALA A 174 17.96 7.75 10.49
C ALA A 174 16.57 8.40 10.53
N VAL A 175 15.78 8.13 11.57
CA VAL A 175 14.46 8.76 11.78
C VAL A 175 14.61 10.27 11.93
N LYS A 176 15.61 10.74 12.68
CA LYS A 176 15.91 12.16 12.84
C LYS A 176 16.26 12.79 11.50
N LEU A 177 17.21 12.19 10.76
CA LEU A 177 17.61 12.65 9.43
C LEU A 177 16.41 12.74 8.48
N TYR A 178 15.57 11.69 8.45
CA TYR A 178 14.38 11.66 7.61
C TYR A 178 13.41 12.81 7.91
N LYS A 179 13.11 13.02 9.20
CA LYS A 179 12.18 14.07 9.63
C LYS A 179 12.71 15.49 9.39
N GLU A 180 14.01 15.71 9.57
CA GLU A 180 14.61 17.06 9.51
C GLU A 180 15.04 17.46 8.10
N ARG A 181 15.35 16.51 7.21
CA ARG A 181 16.01 16.80 5.93
C ARG A 181 15.31 16.24 4.71
N ILE A 182 14.63 15.09 4.83
CA ILE A 182 14.02 14.41 3.68
C ILE A 182 12.52 14.72 3.61
N ARG A 183 11.85 14.69 4.75
CA ARG A 183 10.45 15.07 4.91
C ARG A 183 10.34 16.17 5.97
N PRO A 184 10.65 17.41 5.63
CA PRO A 184 10.49 18.55 6.54
C PRO A 184 9.02 18.86 6.82
#